data_3fe4b07af08cae49fe99b31bed1de08e
#
_entry.id   3fe4b07af08cae49fe99b31bed1de08e
#
_cell.length_a   1.000
_cell.length_b   1.000
_cell.length_c   1.000
_cell.angle_alpha   90.00
_cell.angle_beta   90.00
_cell.angle_gamma   90.00
#
_symmetry.space_group_name_H-M   'P 1'
#
loop_
_entity.id
_entity.type
_entity.pdbx_description
1 polymer ?
#
loop_
_entity_poly.entity_id
_entity_poly.type
_entity_poly.pdbx_seq_one_letter_code
_entity_poly.pdbx_strand_id
1 'polypeptide(L)'
;EIAQCLVGSEMCIRDSYHTGDIQKNQEIMLQAIRKARSEKADLIVFPELAVCGPMAGDWLEREDFIDACRMAVDRLAEACGPMAAIIGAPNLDISNGIMYNSAYFIQNGEVCDGVHKTILSDYDIFNESRYFVAGEDNSSIRFRNQNIRILFDEYETEFIEKQDSLVIFVGTAPFTTDSLNYRKTILESISRKYGKPIVSLNYTGGATSVLFDGNSMVYTPKGTSVCQMRSFTEDFQTIDLTKLNSLPPIKNKPDTPIALIHNALVNGIRDYFYKHGFTRAVLGLSGGIDSAVVAALAAEALGKDKVMGLLMPSVYSTDHSVTDAIELAENIGMPYETLPIKEIYNGYLQSLKPLFKDLPFNVAEENLQARIRGTLVMAASNKFGSILLNTSNKSEAAVGYGTLYGDMCGSLSVIGDLYKTEVYKLAVYLNREKTIIPENTIRKAPSAELRPDQKDQDSLPPYDILDTILKLYVEENRSAREIKAQGYNPETVDHIIQLVTRNEYKRAQCPPILKISKKAFGSGRRMPF
;
A
#
# COMPACT_ATOMS: atom_id res chain seq x y z
N GLU A 1 27.68 11.26 31.73
CA GLU A 1 27.19 12.66 31.93
C GLU A 1 26.03 13.05 31.00
N ILE A 2 25.77 12.35 29.91
CA ILE A 2 24.63 12.63 28.99
C ILE A 2 23.29 12.15 29.56
N ALA A 3 23.28 11.21 30.50
CA ALA A 3 22.07 10.63 31.08
C ALA A 3 21.36 11.51 32.14
N GLN A 4 21.96 12.56 32.61
CA GLN A 4 21.40 13.41 33.70
C GLN A 4 20.47 14.54 33.23
N CYS A 5 20.34 14.79 31.93
CA CYS A 5 19.57 15.90 31.39
C CYS A 5 18.16 15.58 30.88
N LEU A 6 17.81 14.31 30.77
CA LEU A 6 16.49 13.84 30.30
C LEU A 6 15.60 13.34 31.44
N VAL A 7 15.63 13.98 32.60
CA VAL A 7 14.76 13.59 33.71
C VAL A 7 13.31 13.83 33.34
N GLY A 8 12.54 12.74 33.13
CA GLY A 8 11.10 12.75 32.91
C GLY A 8 10.64 12.91 31.46
N SER A 9 11.48 12.70 30.43
CA SER A 9 11.01 12.78 29.04
C SER A 9 10.35 11.46 28.58
N GLU A 10 9.05 11.37 28.77
CA GLU A 10 8.22 10.36 28.15
C GLU A 10 7.74 10.88 26.80
N MET A 11 7.94 10.10 25.74
CA MET A 11 7.55 10.43 24.39
C MET A 11 6.50 9.47 23.88
N CYS A 12 5.46 10.02 23.25
CA CYS A 12 4.36 9.26 22.68
C CYS A 12 4.37 9.37 21.15
N ILE A 13 4.00 8.29 20.46
CA ILE A 13 3.96 8.17 19.00
C ILE A 13 2.60 7.65 18.57
N ARG A 14 2.01 8.23 17.52
CA ARG A 14 0.80 7.73 16.86
C ARG A 14 0.91 7.84 15.34
N ASP A 15 0.34 6.88 14.58
CA ASP A 15 0.73 6.58 13.20
C ASP A 15 -0.43 6.33 12.18
N SER A 16 -1.71 6.59 12.50
CA SER A 16 -2.83 6.36 11.56
C SER A 16 -3.66 7.62 11.31
N TYR A 17 -3.72 8.06 10.03
CA TYR A 17 -4.42 9.27 9.60
C TYR A 17 -5.16 9.06 8.27
N HIS A 18 -6.16 9.93 8.00
CA HIS A 18 -6.97 9.93 6.80
C HIS A 18 -6.52 11.03 5.85
N THR A 19 -6.14 10.66 4.63
CA THR A 19 -5.76 11.65 3.61
C THR A 19 -6.94 12.54 3.27
N GLY A 20 -6.76 13.86 3.37
CA GLY A 20 -7.75 14.90 3.07
C GLY A 20 -8.79 15.17 4.16
N ASP A 21 -8.89 14.34 5.19
CA ASP A 21 -9.86 14.52 6.29
C ASP A 21 -9.20 15.18 7.52
N ILE A 22 -8.99 16.51 7.42
CA ILE A 22 -8.34 17.30 8.47
C ILE A 22 -9.09 17.21 9.79
N GLN A 23 -10.43 17.25 9.76
CA GLN A 23 -11.24 17.19 10.96
C GLN A 23 -11.05 15.86 11.70
N LYS A 24 -11.12 14.76 10.99
CA LYS A 24 -10.91 13.42 11.55
C LYS A 24 -9.50 13.25 12.12
N ASN A 25 -8.49 13.72 11.38
CA ASN A 25 -7.10 13.68 11.82
C ASN A 25 -6.89 14.52 13.09
N GLN A 26 -7.46 15.72 13.14
CA GLN A 26 -7.42 16.58 14.32
C GLN A 26 -8.07 15.88 15.53
N GLU A 27 -9.22 15.23 15.39
CA GLU A 27 -9.89 14.48 16.47
C GLU A 27 -8.98 13.35 16.99
N ILE A 28 -8.36 12.59 16.07
CA ILE A 28 -7.41 11.52 16.40
C ILE A 28 -6.21 12.07 17.17
N MET A 29 -5.62 13.18 16.70
CA MET A 29 -4.47 13.81 17.35
C MET A 29 -4.84 14.38 18.72
N LEU A 30 -6.00 15.01 18.88
CA LEU A 30 -6.51 15.49 20.17
C LEU A 30 -6.70 14.35 21.17
N GLN A 31 -7.16 13.17 20.74
CA GLN A 31 -7.23 11.98 21.60
C GLN A 31 -5.85 11.51 22.04
N ALA A 32 -4.88 11.49 21.12
CA ALA A 32 -3.50 11.12 21.42
C ALA A 32 -2.85 12.11 22.40
N ILE A 33 -3.04 13.42 22.19
CA ILE A 33 -2.56 14.48 23.09
C ILE A 33 -3.14 14.30 24.50
N ARG A 34 -4.47 14.07 24.62
CA ARG A 34 -5.09 13.82 25.94
C ARG A 34 -4.50 12.59 26.63
N LYS A 35 -4.27 11.51 25.87
CA LYS A 35 -3.66 10.29 26.41
C LYS A 35 -2.22 10.55 26.86
N ALA A 36 -1.39 11.18 26.04
CA ALA A 36 -0.02 11.53 26.38
C ALA A 36 0.07 12.39 27.65
N ARG A 37 -0.81 13.40 27.76
CA ARG A 37 -0.90 14.22 28.99
C ARG A 37 -1.30 13.41 30.22
N SER A 38 -2.23 12.44 30.09
CA SER A 38 -2.61 11.57 31.21
C SER A 38 -1.47 10.66 31.67
N GLU A 39 -0.60 10.28 30.74
CA GLU A 39 0.62 9.51 31.00
C GLU A 39 1.82 10.40 31.41
N LYS A 40 1.60 11.73 31.53
CA LYS A 40 2.59 12.75 31.91
C LYS A 40 3.78 12.82 30.94
N ALA A 41 3.53 12.56 29.65
CA ALA A 41 4.56 12.72 28.64
C ALA A 41 5.02 14.17 28.53
N ASP A 42 6.29 14.38 28.26
CA ASP A 42 6.88 15.69 28.06
C ASP A 42 6.80 16.15 26.60
N LEU A 43 6.84 15.20 25.68
CA LEU A 43 6.81 15.41 24.24
C LEU A 43 5.94 14.35 23.55
N ILE A 44 5.07 14.79 22.65
CA ILE A 44 4.38 13.89 21.70
C ILE A 44 4.87 14.18 20.27
N VAL A 45 5.03 13.13 19.48
CA VAL A 45 5.49 13.26 18.08
C VAL A 45 4.49 12.61 17.14
N PHE A 46 4.15 13.38 16.10
CA PHE A 46 3.31 12.95 14.99
C PHE A 46 4.12 12.92 13.69
N PRO A 47 3.81 12.03 12.75
CA PRO A 47 4.56 11.92 11.52
C PRO A 47 4.35 13.12 10.57
N GLU A 48 5.16 13.15 9.54
CA GLU A 48 5.08 14.06 8.39
C GLU A 48 3.64 14.18 7.87
N LEU A 49 3.16 15.42 7.62
CA LEU A 49 1.82 15.71 7.10
C LEU A 49 0.65 15.07 7.88
N ALA A 50 0.81 14.79 9.17
CA ALA A 50 -0.23 14.12 9.98
C ALA A 50 -1.57 14.86 9.98
N VAL A 51 -1.57 16.18 9.88
CA VAL A 51 -2.79 16.99 9.88
C VAL A 51 -3.65 16.75 8.64
N CYS A 52 -3.04 16.70 7.46
CA CYS A 52 -3.77 16.46 6.20
C CYS A 52 -3.75 15.00 5.73
N GLY A 53 -2.97 14.14 6.40
CA GLY A 53 -2.70 12.79 5.97
C GLY A 53 -1.66 12.70 4.84
N PRO A 54 -1.05 11.53 4.64
CA PRO A 54 -0.04 11.34 3.61
C PRO A 54 -0.66 11.48 2.21
N MET A 55 0.11 12.03 1.27
CA MET A 55 -0.26 12.10 -0.15
C MET A 55 -1.56 12.89 -0.43
N ALA A 56 -1.72 14.07 0.18
CA ALA A 56 -2.90 14.92 0.00
C ALA A 56 -3.09 15.41 -1.46
N GLY A 57 -2.02 15.37 -2.29
CA GLY A 57 -2.11 15.67 -3.74
C GLY A 57 -2.65 17.08 -4.00
N ASP A 58 -3.50 17.21 -5.02
CA ASP A 58 -4.03 18.52 -5.47
C ASP A 58 -4.93 19.23 -4.42
N TRP A 59 -5.26 18.59 -3.28
CA TRP A 59 -5.83 19.30 -2.13
C TRP A 59 -4.91 20.41 -1.62
N LEU A 60 -3.59 20.23 -1.76
CA LEU A 60 -2.57 21.19 -1.34
C LEU A 60 -2.55 22.48 -2.20
N GLU A 61 -3.19 22.50 -3.37
CA GLU A 61 -3.34 23.68 -4.23
C GLU A 61 -4.52 24.58 -3.79
N ARG A 62 -5.32 24.17 -2.79
CA ARG A 62 -6.52 24.86 -2.34
C ARG A 62 -6.26 25.69 -1.09
N GLU A 63 -6.53 26.99 -1.15
CA GLU A 63 -6.38 27.90 -0.01
C GLU A 63 -7.22 27.49 1.20
N ASP A 64 -8.49 27.12 0.98
CA ASP A 64 -9.39 26.68 2.05
C ASP A 64 -8.89 25.43 2.77
N PHE A 65 -8.21 24.52 2.06
CA PHE A 65 -7.61 23.33 2.64
C PHE A 65 -6.36 23.66 3.47
N ILE A 66 -5.50 24.56 2.97
CA ILE A 66 -4.30 24.99 3.70
C ILE A 66 -4.67 25.80 4.95
N ASP A 67 -5.66 26.69 4.86
CA ASP A 67 -6.19 27.41 6.02
C ASP A 67 -6.76 26.46 7.08
N ALA A 68 -7.49 25.42 6.67
CA ALA A 68 -7.99 24.41 7.57
C ALA A 68 -6.86 23.64 8.26
N CYS A 69 -5.77 23.32 7.54
CA CYS A 69 -4.57 22.71 8.15
C CYS A 69 -3.94 23.63 9.21
N ARG A 70 -3.78 24.92 8.91
CA ARG A 70 -3.22 25.90 9.86
C ARG A 70 -4.10 25.99 11.12
N MET A 71 -5.41 26.16 10.94
CA MET A 71 -6.36 26.20 12.07
C MET A 71 -6.34 24.93 12.91
N ALA A 72 -6.10 23.78 12.30
CA ALA A 72 -5.96 22.53 13.03
C ALA A 72 -4.67 22.50 13.85
N VAL A 73 -3.55 22.98 13.30
CA VAL A 73 -2.28 23.13 14.05
C VAL A 73 -2.46 24.02 15.27
N ASP A 74 -3.10 25.18 15.12
CA ASP A 74 -3.36 26.12 16.23
C ASP A 74 -4.18 25.46 17.35
N ARG A 75 -5.27 24.75 17.00
CA ARG A 75 -6.10 24.04 17.98
C ARG A 75 -5.37 22.89 18.67
N LEU A 76 -4.51 22.18 17.95
CA LEU A 76 -3.67 21.12 18.51
C LEU A 76 -2.62 21.71 19.46
N ALA A 77 -2.06 22.87 19.13
CA ALA A 77 -1.14 23.60 19.98
C ALA A 77 -1.79 23.95 21.33
N GLU A 78 -2.95 24.61 21.31
CA GLU A 78 -3.71 24.92 22.53
C GLU A 78 -3.98 23.67 23.39
N ALA A 79 -4.32 22.54 22.75
CA ALA A 79 -4.62 21.27 23.46
C ALA A 79 -3.39 20.65 24.13
N CYS A 80 -2.17 20.90 23.63
CA CYS A 80 -0.93 20.41 24.22
C CYS A 80 -0.68 21.01 25.63
N GLY A 81 -1.07 22.27 25.86
CA GLY A 81 -0.81 22.94 27.13
C GLY A 81 0.70 23.00 27.44
N PRO A 82 1.14 22.53 28.64
CA PRO A 82 2.57 22.56 28.99
C PRO A 82 3.43 21.48 28.31
N MET A 83 2.79 20.46 27.72
CA MET A 83 3.48 19.39 27.00
C MET A 83 3.94 19.90 25.61
N ALA A 84 5.15 19.53 25.19
CA ALA A 84 5.59 19.82 23.83
C ALA A 84 5.01 18.83 22.81
N ALA A 85 4.93 19.28 21.55
CA ALA A 85 4.54 18.42 20.44
C ALA A 85 5.38 18.71 19.18
N ILE A 86 5.56 17.67 18.35
CA ILE A 86 6.04 17.80 16.97
C ILE A 86 4.90 17.34 16.06
N ILE A 87 4.44 18.23 15.15
CA ILE A 87 3.27 17.99 14.31
C ILE A 87 3.62 18.23 12.85
N GLY A 88 3.50 17.19 12.02
CA GLY A 88 3.67 17.31 10.57
C GLY A 88 2.45 17.93 9.88
N ALA A 89 2.65 19.03 9.15
CA ALA A 89 1.62 19.70 8.36
C ALA A 89 2.21 20.55 7.24
N PRO A 90 1.44 20.91 6.19
CA PRO A 90 1.84 21.92 5.22
C PRO A 90 1.97 23.29 5.91
N ASN A 91 2.99 24.08 5.52
CA ASN A 91 3.24 25.42 6.02
C ASN A 91 3.33 26.41 4.86
N LEU A 92 2.35 27.29 4.74
CA LEU A 92 2.35 28.38 3.77
C LEU A 92 2.96 29.63 4.40
N ASP A 93 4.13 30.04 3.92
CA ASP A 93 4.66 31.37 4.20
C ASP A 93 3.87 32.42 3.41
N ILE A 94 2.97 33.10 4.11
CA ILE A 94 2.05 34.10 3.54
C ILE A 94 2.81 35.28 2.93
N SER A 95 4.03 35.58 3.40
CA SER A 95 4.80 36.73 2.95
C SER A 95 5.31 36.61 1.52
N ASN A 96 5.59 35.37 1.09
CA ASN A 96 6.16 35.09 -0.23
C ASN A 96 5.35 34.07 -1.03
N GLY A 97 4.29 33.49 -0.45
CA GLY A 97 3.45 32.47 -1.10
C GLY A 97 4.12 31.11 -1.26
N ILE A 98 5.19 30.83 -0.52
CA ILE A 98 5.93 29.57 -0.59
C ILE A 98 5.33 28.57 0.40
N MET A 99 5.08 27.34 -0.08
CA MET A 99 4.58 26.24 0.75
C MET A 99 5.68 25.22 1.03
N TYR A 100 5.81 24.87 2.30
CA TYR A 100 6.78 23.89 2.81
C TYR A 100 6.06 22.68 3.40
N ASN A 101 6.66 21.50 3.28
CA ASN A 101 6.35 20.36 4.11
C ASN A 101 7.09 20.50 5.43
N SER A 102 6.38 20.65 6.54
CA SER A 102 6.97 21.10 7.80
C SER A 102 6.60 20.21 8.99
N ALA A 103 7.52 20.15 9.94
CA ALA A 103 7.30 19.65 11.28
C ALA A 103 7.27 20.83 12.25
N TYR A 104 6.09 21.20 12.72
CA TYR A 104 5.90 22.27 13.69
C TYR A 104 6.31 21.81 15.08
N PHE A 105 7.08 22.63 15.78
CA PHE A 105 7.38 22.44 17.18
C PHE A 105 6.46 23.33 18.04
N ILE A 106 5.76 22.69 18.95
CA ILE A 106 4.78 23.32 19.83
C ILE A 106 5.27 23.19 21.26
N GLN A 107 5.18 24.28 22.01
CA GLN A 107 5.48 24.30 23.44
C GLN A 107 4.58 25.32 24.15
N ASN A 108 4.14 24.99 25.36
CA ASN A 108 3.26 25.83 26.19
C ASN A 108 1.96 26.30 25.47
N GLY A 109 1.45 25.49 24.55
CA GLY A 109 0.21 25.81 23.84
C GLY A 109 0.38 26.70 22.61
N GLU A 110 1.62 26.99 22.22
CA GLU A 110 1.93 27.87 21.09
C GLU A 110 2.89 27.20 20.12
N VAL A 111 2.78 27.55 18.84
CA VAL A 111 3.76 27.18 17.82
C VAL A 111 5.01 28.04 18.03
N CYS A 112 6.11 27.40 18.39
CA CYS A 112 7.37 28.10 18.72
C CYS A 112 8.36 28.11 17.57
N ASP A 113 8.35 27.05 16.72
CA ASP A 113 9.32 26.83 15.66
C ASP A 113 8.79 25.85 14.63
N GLY A 114 9.48 25.66 13.50
CA GLY A 114 9.15 24.68 12.47
C GLY A 114 10.38 24.32 11.64
N VAL A 115 10.54 23.03 11.40
CA VAL A 115 11.59 22.50 10.52
C VAL A 115 10.95 22.17 9.18
N HIS A 116 11.53 22.66 8.09
CA HIS A 116 11.08 22.38 6.73
C HIS A 116 11.87 21.22 6.14
N LYS A 117 11.18 20.37 5.39
CA LYS A 117 11.82 19.27 4.66
C LYS A 117 12.77 19.83 3.62
N THR A 118 14.05 19.40 3.67
CA THR A 118 15.11 19.91 2.79
C THR A 118 15.30 19.06 1.55
N ILE A 119 14.93 17.78 1.60
CA ILE A 119 15.01 16.86 0.47
C ILE A 119 13.60 16.39 0.13
N LEU A 120 13.05 16.88 -0.99
CA LEU A 120 11.71 16.52 -1.44
C LEU A 120 11.70 15.15 -2.13
N SER A 121 10.63 14.40 -1.92
CA SER A 121 10.46 13.08 -2.51
C SER A 121 9.81 13.17 -3.89
N ASP A 122 10.60 12.97 -4.95
CA ASP A 122 10.16 12.98 -6.35
C ASP A 122 10.48 11.65 -7.04
N TYR A 123 10.16 10.56 -6.42
CA TYR A 123 10.41 9.22 -6.92
C TYR A 123 9.16 8.34 -6.81
N ASP A 124 9.05 7.34 -7.69
CA ASP A 124 7.94 6.38 -7.74
C ASP A 124 6.58 7.10 -7.84
N ILE A 125 5.81 7.09 -6.77
CA ILE A 125 4.48 7.72 -6.68
C ILE A 125 4.53 9.15 -6.14
N PHE A 126 5.62 9.52 -5.49
CA PHE A 126 5.78 10.85 -4.90
C PHE A 126 6.12 11.90 -5.96
N ASN A 127 5.61 13.10 -5.75
CA ASN A 127 5.86 14.28 -6.57
C ASN A 127 5.72 15.53 -5.69
N GLU A 128 6.58 15.61 -4.66
CA GLU A 128 6.47 16.67 -3.65
C GLU A 128 6.86 18.04 -4.19
N SER A 129 7.81 18.12 -5.13
CA SER A 129 8.22 19.38 -5.77
C SER A 129 7.10 20.06 -6.56
N ARG A 130 6.00 19.37 -6.85
CA ARG A 130 4.79 19.98 -7.43
C ARG A 130 4.09 20.92 -6.44
N TYR A 131 4.18 20.64 -5.17
CA TYR A 131 3.40 21.34 -4.13
C TYR A 131 4.27 22.10 -3.13
N PHE A 132 5.48 21.63 -2.88
CA PHE A 132 6.36 22.17 -1.84
C PHE A 132 7.66 22.68 -2.43
N VAL A 133 8.26 23.64 -1.72
CA VAL A 133 9.65 24.06 -1.93
C VAL A 133 10.51 23.45 -0.82
N ALA A 134 11.71 23.04 -1.17
CA ALA A 134 12.68 22.51 -0.21
C ALA A 134 13.11 23.59 0.79
N GLY A 135 13.21 23.21 2.05
CA GLY A 135 13.82 24.08 3.07
C GLY A 135 15.29 24.32 2.78
N GLU A 136 15.80 25.49 3.16
CA GLU A 136 17.20 25.84 2.91
C GLU A 136 18.15 25.28 3.98
N ASP A 137 17.65 25.13 5.20
CA ASP A 137 18.42 24.63 6.33
C ASP A 137 17.57 23.74 7.25
N ASN A 138 18.25 23.00 8.15
CA ASN A 138 17.62 22.19 9.16
C ASN A 138 18.32 22.41 10.50
N SER A 139 17.88 23.41 11.24
CA SER A 139 18.40 23.71 12.58
C SER A 139 17.80 22.80 13.64
N SER A 140 18.59 22.49 14.70
CA SER A 140 18.04 21.71 15.82
C SER A 140 17.10 22.57 16.67
N ILE A 141 16.01 21.96 17.10
CA ILE A 141 15.05 22.57 18.03
C ILE A 141 15.56 22.40 19.47
N ARG A 142 15.53 23.49 20.23
CA ARG A 142 15.88 23.43 21.64
C ARG A 142 14.64 23.16 22.50
N PHE A 143 14.59 21.96 23.10
CA PHE A 143 13.57 21.61 24.06
C PHE A 143 14.19 21.33 25.42
N ARG A 144 13.80 22.11 26.46
CA ARG A 144 14.47 22.12 27.76
C ARG A 144 15.99 22.38 27.57
N ASN A 145 16.86 21.50 28.00
CA ASN A 145 18.30 21.58 27.81
C ASN A 145 18.84 20.62 26.73
N GLN A 146 17.99 20.19 25.82
CA GLN A 146 18.31 19.23 24.77
C GLN A 146 18.15 19.85 23.39
N ASN A 147 19.06 19.54 22.49
CA ASN A 147 18.91 19.84 21.07
C ASN A 147 18.30 18.61 20.38
N ILE A 148 17.14 18.78 19.80
CA ILE A 148 16.43 17.75 19.04
C ILE A 148 16.60 18.05 17.55
N ARG A 149 17.19 17.12 16.82
CA ARG A 149 17.26 17.15 15.36
C ARG A 149 16.03 16.47 14.79
N ILE A 150 15.26 17.17 13.95
CA ILE A 150 14.11 16.61 13.23
C ILE A 150 14.53 16.40 11.78
N LEU A 151 14.34 15.19 11.25
CA LEU A 151 14.65 14.81 9.88
C LEU A 151 13.43 14.16 9.23
N PHE A 152 13.26 14.34 7.94
CA PHE A 152 12.19 13.71 7.15
C PHE A 152 12.70 12.48 6.40
N ASP A 153 14.00 12.45 6.07
CA ASP A 153 14.58 11.37 5.25
C ASP A 153 15.98 11.00 5.73
N GLU A 154 16.42 9.78 5.46
CA GLU A 154 17.78 9.32 5.77
C GLU A 154 18.87 10.07 4.99
N TYR A 155 18.54 10.73 3.91
CA TYR A 155 19.48 11.57 3.15
C TYR A 155 19.76 12.90 3.83
N GLU A 156 18.94 13.33 4.79
CA GLU A 156 19.14 14.53 5.58
C GLU A 156 20.12 14.34 6.77
N THR A 157 20.74 13.17 6.90
CA THR A 157 21.66 12.86 8.03
C THR A 157 22.91 13.72 8.10
N GLU A 158 23.23 14.45 7.04
CA GLU A 158 24.34 15.44 7.07
C GLU A 158 24.09 16.60 8.05
N PHE A 159 22.82 16.89 8.35
CA PHE A 159 22.46 17.91 9.35
C PHE A 159 22.65 17.45 10.80
N ILE A 160 22.93 16.17 11.07
CA ILE A 160 23.16 15.67 12.43
C ILE A 160 24.48 16.21 12.97
N GLU A 161 24.40 16.99 14.03
CA GLU A 161 25.54 17.67 14.63
C GLU A 161 25.93 17.05 15.98
N LYS A 162 27.15 17.40 16.43
CA LYS A 162 27.70 16.87 17.69
C LYS A 162 26.87 17.28 18.91
N GLN A 163 26.29 18.49 18.91
CA GLN A 163 25.47 19.03 19.99
C GLN A 163 24.06 18.42 20.04
N ASP A 164 23.60 17.75 19.00
CA ASP A 164 22.30 17.11 19.02
C ASP A 164 22.25 16.03 20.11
N SER A 165 21.15 15.98 20.84
CA SER A 165 20.92 15.03 21.93
C SER A 165 20.00 13.87 21.52
N LEU A 166 19.12 14.13 20.57
CA LEU A 166 18.13 13.20 20.04
C LEU A 166 17.91 13.48 18.56
N VAL A 167 17.76 12.43 17.76
CA VAL A 167 17.36 12.53 16.35
C VAL A 167 15.99 11.91 16.19
N ILE A 168 15.06 12.64 15.58
CA ILE A 168 13.70 12.20 15.31
C ILE A 168 13.47 12.22 13.80
N PHE A 169 13.22 11.05 13.20
CA PHE A 169 12.75 10.93 11.83
C PHE A 169 11.22 10.95 11.83
N VAL A 170 10.63 11.98 11.23
CA VAL A 170 9.18 12.13 11.10
C VAL A 170 8.65 11.70 9.74
N GLY A 171 9.54 11.51 8.76
CA GLY A 171 9.20 11.14 7.39
C GLY A 171 8.57 9.76 7.28
N THR A 172 7.88 9.55 6.18
CA THR A 172 7.05 8.37 5.95
C THR A 172 7.59 7.54 4.79
N ALA A 173 7.65 6.22 5.01
CA ALA A 173 8.12 5.26 4.01
C ALA A 173 6.99 4.29 3.61
N PRO A 174 6.63 4.23 2.32
CA PRO A 174 5.67 3.24 1.83
C PRO A 174 6.15 1.82 2.07
N PHE A 175 5.17 0.93 2.28
CA PHE A 175 5.44 -0.49 2.41
C PHE A 175 5.95 -1.09 1.09
N THR A 176 7.01 -1.84 1.20
CA THR A 176 7.41 -2.90 0.28
C THR A 176 7.89 -4.10 1.10
N THR A 177 7.97 -5.27 0.49
CA THR A 177 8.41 -6.49 1.19
C THR A 177 9.77 -6.38 1.87
N ASP A 178 10.64 -5.48 1.38
CA ASP A 178 11.99 -5.26 1.91
C ASP A 178 12.14 -3.98 2.75
N SER A 179 11.15 -3.08 2.73
CA SER A 179 11.26 -1.73 3.32
C SER A 179 11.57 -1.75 4.81
N LEU A 180 10.96 -2.67 5.58
CA LEU A 180 11.22 -2.78 7.02
C LEU A 180 12.67 -3.16 7.33
N ASN A 181 13.22 -4.13 6.61
CA ASN A 181 14.61 -4.56 6.81
C ASN A 181 15.59 -3.47 6.40
N TYR A 182 15.30 -2.76 5.31
CA TYR A 182 16.06 -1.60 4.87
C TYR A 182 16.08 -0.51 5.95
N ARG A 183 14.91 -0.07 6.44
CA ARG A 183 14.80 0.94 7.51
C ARG A 183 15.56 0.53 8.77
N LYS A 184 15.43 -0.72 9.22
CA LYS A 184 16.18 -1.24 10.37
C LYS A 184 17.69 -1.09 10.19
N THR A 185 18.20 -1.51 9.04
CA THR A 185 19.64 -1.46 8.75
C THR A 185 20.16 -0.02 8.71
N ILE A 186 19.41 0.89 8.07
CA ILE A 186 19.79 2.29 7.97
C ILE A 186 19.76 2.98 9.33
N LEU A 187 18.68 2.84 10.11
CA LEU A 187 18.54 3.49 11.42
C LEU A 187 19.59 2.97 12.43
N GLU A 188 19.87 1.67 12.41
CA GLU A 188 20.96 1.09 13.21
C GLU A 188 22.32 1.71 12.83
N SER A 189 22.61 1.81 11.53
CA SER A 189 23.84 2.40 11.01
C SER A 189 23.98 3.88 11.40
N ILE A 190 22.94 4.69 11.21
CA ILE A 190 22.92 6.10 11.57
C ILE A 190 23.14 6.29 13.08
N SER A 191 22.40 5.53 13.89
CA SER A 191 22.54 5.62 15.35
C SER A 191 23.97 5.34 15.81
N ARG A 192 24.60 4.29 15.28
CA ARG A 192 26.00 3.94 15.59
C ARG A 192 26.99 4.98 15.08
N LYS A 193 26.80 5.47 13.85
CA LYS A 193 27.69 6.44 13.21
C LYS A 193 27.76 7.75 13.99
N TYR A 194 26.61 8.27 14.40
CA TYR A 194 26.51 9.56 15.08
C TYR A 194 26.53 9.44 16.61
N GLY A 195 26.38 8.22 17.16
CA GLY A 195 26.32 7.99 18.62
C GLY A 195 25.09 8.64 19.28
N LYS A 196 23.97 8.73 18.57
CA LYS A 196 22.75 9.40 19.02
C LYS A 196 21.59 8.41 19.16
N PRO A 197 20.71 8.62 20.15
CA PRO A 197 19.43 7.92 20.15
C PRO A 197 18.59 8.38 18.95
N ILE A 198 17.88 7.44 18.36
CA ILE A 198 17.00 7.70 17.20
C ILE A 198 15.57 7.27 17.53
N VAL A 199 14.64 8.14 17.19
CA VAL A 199 13.23 7.83 17.11
C VAL A 199 12.80 7.97 15.65
N SER A 200 12.22 6.94 15.08
CA SER A 200 11.73 6.96 13.71
C SER A 200 10.25 6.62 13.68
N LEU A 201 9.48 7.51 13.11
CA LEU A 201 8.06 7.35 12.88
C LEU A 201 7.81 6.79 11.49
N ASN A 202 6.67 6.11 11.33
CA ASN A 202 6.10 5.77 10.03
C ASN A 202 4.59 5.69 10.16
N TYR A 203 3.88 5.94 9.06
CA TYR A 203 2.43 5.71 8.99
C TYR A 203 2.08 4.24 9.10
N THR A 204 0.84 3.98 9.54
CA THR A 204 0.18 2.68 9.35
C THR A 204 -1.11 2.85 8.56
N GLY A 205 -1.42 1.88 7.71
CA GLY A 205 -2.64 1.85 6.91
C GLY A 205 -2.46 2.23 5.46
N GLY A 206 -3.55 2.44 4.75
CA GLY A 206 -3.59 2.73 3.32
C GLY A 206 -3.88 4.20 3.01
N ALA A 207 -3.21 4.77 2.02
CA ALA A 207 -3.54 6.04 1.40
C ALA A 207 -3.74 5.81 -0.10
N THR A 208 -5.00 5.78 -0.55
CA THR A 208 -5.39 5.42 -1.92
C THR A 208 -4.88 4.02 -2.30
N SER A 209 -3.81 3.92 -3.05
CA SER A 209 -3.17 2.67 -3.48
C SER A 209 -1.89 2.33 -2.72
N VAL A 210 -1.41 3.24 -1.89
CA VAL A 210 -0.15 3.10 -1.15
C VAL A 210 -0.44 2.56 0.24
N LEU A 211 0.37 1.63 0.69
CA LEU A 211 0.28 1.03 2.00
C LEU A 211 1.48 1.45 2.85
N PHE A 212 1.25 1.60 4.14
CA PHE A 212 2.27 1.89 5.15
C PHE A 212 2.17 0.84 6.25
N ASP A 213 3.30 0.34 6.67
CA ASP A 213 3.39 -0.79 7.60
C ASP A 213 3.51 -0.39 9.07
N GLY A 214 3.53 0.91 9.40
CA GLY A 214 3.83 1.35 10.75
C GLY A 214 5.27 1.03 11.11
N ASN A 215 5.46 0.20 12.14
CA ASN A 215 6.79 -0.16 12.61
C ASN A 215 7.65 1.04 12.98
N SER A 216 7.07 2.05 13.63
CA SER A 216 7.86 3.12 14.25
C SER A 216 8.84 2.52 15.26
N MET A 217 10.07 3.03 15.33
CA MET A 217 11.17 2.37 16.02
C MET A 217 11.97 3.34 16.88
N VAL A 218 12.59 2.81 17.95
CA VAL A 218 13.54 3.55 18.78
C VAL A 218 14.84 2.79 18.93
N TYR A 219 15.93 3.48 18.69
CA TYR A 219 17.31 2.98 18.80
C TYR A 219 18.10 3.70 19.87
N THR A 220 18.89 2.94 20.62
CA THR A 220 19.90 3.49 21.52
C THR A 220 21.08 4.07 20.73
N PRO A 221 21.93 4.93 21.32
CA PRO A 221 23.15 5.42 20.65
C PRO A 221 24.12 4.34 20.16
N LYS A 222 23.95 3.09 20.62
CA LYS A 222 24.74 1.93 20.20
C LYS A 222 24.13 1.15 19.04
N GLY A 223 23.04 1.64 18.46
CA GLY A 223 22.32 0.97 17.37
C GLY A 223 21.47 -0.23 17.83
N THR A 224 21.10 -0.30 19.11
CA THR A 224 20.22 -1.35 19.61
C THR A 224 18.77 -0.89 19.51
N SER A 225 17.93 -1.64 18.79
CA SER A 225 16.48 -1.39 18.76
C SER A 225 15.87 -1.80 20.09
N VAL A 226 15.21 -0.87 20.77
CA VAL A 226 14.58 -1.05 22.09
C VAL A 226 13.05 -0.87 22.06
N CYS A 227 12.52 -0.31 20.98
CA CYS A 227 11.09 -0.24 20.71
C CYS A 227 10.86 -0.46 19.21
N GLN A 228 9.85 -1.25 18.88
CA GLN A 228 9.28 -1.39 17.56
C GLN A 228 7.77 -1.52 17.72
N MET A 229 7.03 -0.59 17.15
CA MET A 229 5.57 -0.59 17.16
C MET A 229 5.03 -1.71 16.24
N ARG A 230 3.76 -2.04 16.38
CA ARG A 230 3.13 -3.14 15.64
C ARG A 230 3.03 -2.84 14.15
N SER A 231 3.16 -3.89 13.34
CA SER A 231 2.94 -3.80 11.89
C SER A 231 1.46 -3.73 11.55
N PHE A 232 1.08 -2.89 10.59
CA PHE A 232 -0.27 -2.78 10.02
C PHE A 232 -1.39 -2.62 11.05
N THR A 233 -1.09 -2.06 12.21
CA THR A 233 -2.05 -1.85 13.30
C THR A 233 -1.73 -0.54 13.98
N GLU A 234 -2.76 0.23 14.28
CA GLU A 234 -2.58 1.44 15.10
C GLU A 234 -1.90 1.10 16.42
N ASP A 235 -0.91 1.89 16.78
CA ASP A 235 -0.18 1.72 18.03
C ASP A 235 0.10 3.09 18.68
N PHE A 236 0.34 3.05 19.98
CA PHE A 236 0.66 4.22 20.77
C PHE A 236 1.59 3.77 21.90
N GLN A 237 2.83 4.29 21.88
CA GLN A 237 3.86 3.88 22.83
C GLN A 237 4.41 5.09 23.57
N THR A 238 4.61 4.93 24.86
CA THR A 238 5.26 5.90 25.74
C THR A 238 6.64 5.38 26.12
N ILE A 239 7.68 6.17 25.91
CA ILE A 239 9.07 5.76 26.05
C ILE A 239 9.82 6.73 26.94
N ASP A 240 10.42 6.24 28.01
CA ASP A 240 11.33 6.99 28.85
C ASP A 240 12.74 7.02 28.23
N LEU A 241 13.06 8.13 27.59
CA LEU A 241 14.36 8.32 26.91
C LEU A 241 15.54 8.29 27.88
N THR A 242 15.34 8.53 29.17
CA THR A 242 16.42 8.46 30.17
C THR A 242 16.87 7.03 30.41
N LYS A 243 15.98 6.06 30.20
CA LYS A 243 16.22 4.63 30.43
C LYS A 243 16.60 3.86 29.17
N LEU A 244 16.74 4.50 28.00
CA LEU A 244 16.98 3.82 26.72
C LEU A 244 18.12 2.78 26.78
N ASN A 245 19.24 3.13 27.42
CA ASN A 245 20.37 2.22 27.53
C ASN A 245 20.15 1.02 28.47
N SER A 246 19.12 1.05 29.30
CA SER A 246 18.74 -0.05 30.21
C SER A 246 17.61 -0.91 29.67
N LEU A 247 16.94 -0.48 28.60
CA LEU A 247 15.87 -1.26 27.97
C LEU A 247 16.46 -2.49 27.27
N PRO A 248 15.76 -3.65 27.36
CA PRO A 248 16.23 -4.84 26.65
C PRO A 248 16.07 -4.67 25.14
N PRO A 249 16.98 -5.27 24.35
CA PRO A 249 16.83 -5.33 22.90
C PRO A 249 15.53 -6.04 22.51
N ILE A 250 14.87 -5.55 21.47
CA ILE A 250 13.71 -6.23 20.91
C ILE A 250 14.14 -7.54 20.26
N LYS A 251 13.46 -8.62 20.63
CA LYS A 251 13.66 -9.97 20.10
C LYS A 251 12.46 -10.42 19.27
N ASN A 252 12.06 -9.62 18.29
CA ASN A 252 10.96 -10.03 17.40
C ASN A 252 11.49 -11.01 16.35
N LYS A 253 10.82 -12.14 16.21
CA LYS A 253 11.03 -13.00 15.04
C LYS A 253 10.52 -12.25 13.81
N PRO A 254 11.33 -12.05 12.77
CA PRO A 254 10.89 -11.36 11.58
C PRO A 254 9.74 -12.14 10.91
N ASP A 255 8.73 -11.42 10.45
CA ASP A 255 7.69 -11.99 9.60
C ASP A 255 8.29 -12.47 8.28
N THR A 256 7.73 -13.55 7.74
CA THR A 256 8.10 -13.99 6.39
C THR A 256 7.59 -13.00 5.36
N PRO A 257 8.26 -12.83 4.20
CA PRO A 257 7.78 -11.93 3.15
C PRO A 257 6.31 -12.16 2.77
N ILE A 258 5.88 -13.43 2.72
CA ILE A 258 4.49 -13.75 2.39
C ILE A 258 3.50 -13.36 3.49
N ALA A 259 3.90 -13.42 4.77
CA ALA A 259 3.09 -12.94 5.88
C ALA A 259 2.94 -11.41 5.83
N LEU A 260 4.00 -10.69 5.47
CA LEU A 260 3.95 -9.24 5.28
C LEU A 260 3.02 -8.86 4.13
N ILE A 261 3.10 -9.56 2.99
CA ILE A 261 2.20 -9.38 1.85
C ILE A 261 0.74 -9.60 2.28
N HIS A 262 0.47 -10.71 2.95
CA HIS A 262 -0.87 -11.04 3.45
C HIS A 262 -1.42 -9.90 4.33
N ASN A 263 -0.66 -9.48 5.34
CA ASN A 263 -1.07 -8.43 6.27
C ASN A 263 -1.28 -7.09 5.55
N ALA A 264 -0.40 -6.74 4.61
CA ALA A 264 -0.51 -5.54 3.80
C ALA A 264 -1.81 -5.50 2.99
N LEU A 265 -2.12 -6.60 2.28
CA LEU A 265 -3.33 -6.69 1.45
C LEU A 265 -4.61 -6.70 2.27
N VAL A 266 -4.66 -7.44 3.37
CA VAL A 266 -5.83 -7.45 4.28
C VAL A 266 -6.09 -6.06 4.83
N ASN A 267 -5.04 -5.35 5.29
CA ASN A 267 -5.19 -3.98 5.78
C ASN A 267 -5.52 -3.00 4.65
N GLY A 268 -4.91 -3.16 3.48
CA GLY A 268 -5.19 -2.33 2.31
C GLY A 268 -6.66 -2.39 1.88
N ILE A 269 -7.25 -3.59 1.84
CA ILE A 269 -8.70 -3.77 1.58
C ILE A 269 -9.51 -3.09 2.68
N ARG A 270 -9.21 -3.35 3.97
CA ARG A 270 -9.95 -2.79 5.10
C ARG A 270 -9.96 -1.27 5.08
N ASP A 271 -8.80 -0.65 4.86
CA ASP A 271 -8.65 0.79 4.83
C ASP A 271 -9.31 1.43 3.61
N TYR A 272 -9.17 0.80 2.44
CA TYR A 272 -9.84 1.28 1.24
C TYR A 272 -11.36 1.35 1.45
N PHE A 273 -11.96 0.30 1.99
CA PHE A 273 -13.39 0.27 2.27
C PHE A 273 -13.81 1.27 3.35
N TYR A 274 -13.08 1.29 4.46
CA TYR A 274 -13.39 2.16 5.59
C TYR A 274 -13.29 3.65 5.22
N LYS A 275 -12.20 4.05 4.57
CA LYS A 275 -11.93 5.46 4.23
C LYS A 275 -12.86 6.01 3.15
N HIS A 276 -13.38 5.15 2.28
CA HIS A 276 -14.36 5.55 1.25
C HIS A 276 -15.82 5.31 1.66
N GLY A 277 -16.07 4.81 2.86
CA GLY A 277 -17.43 4.53 3.35
C GLY A 277 -18.10 3.31 2.70
N PHE A 278 -17.31 2.42 2.07
CA PHE A 278 -17.84 1.19 1.47
C PHE A 278 -17.99 0.09 2.52
N THR A 279 -19.01 -0.75 2.37
CA THR A 279 -19.33 -1.78 3.36
C THR A 279 -19.38 -3.19 2.81
N ARG A 280 -19.51 -3.37 1.50
CA ARG A 280 -19.71 -4.68 0.84
C ARG A 280 -18.86 -4.79 -0.42
N ALA A 281 -18.38 -6.00 -0.69
CA ALA A 281 -17.65 -6.36 -1.89
C ALA A 281 -18.41 -7.39 -2.71
N VAL A 282 -18.17 -7.38 -4.02
CA VAL A 282 -18.57 -8.43 -4.95
C VAL A 282 -17.39 -8.80 -5.84
N LEU A 283 -17.27 -10.07 -6.23
CA LEU A 283 -16.25 -10.50 -7.20
C LEU A 283 -16.74 -11.72 -8.01
N GLY A 284 -16.15 -11.92 -9.17
CA GLY A 284 -16.34 -13.14 -9.95
C GLY A 284 -15.53 -14.30 -9.36
N LEU A 285 -16.17 -15.44 -9.11
CA LEU A 285 -15.49 -16.67 -8.71
C LEU A 285 -15.37 -17.60 -9.93
N SER A 286 -14.16 -17.71 -10.45
CA SER A 286 -13.87 -18.53 -11.64
C SER A 286 -13.46 -19.96 -11.31
N GLY A 287 -13.23 -20.28 -10.03
CA GLY A 287 -12.56 -21.50 -9.58
C GLY A 287 -11.03 -21.45 -9.78
N GLY A 288 -10.49 -20.37 -10.35
CA GLY A 288 -9.05 -20.12 -10.49
C GLY A 288 -8.43 -19.55 -9.22
N ILE A 289 -7.10 -19.68 -9.10
CA ILE A 289 -6.34 -19.31 -7.89
C ILE A 289 -6.44 -17.82 -7.55
N ASP A 290 -6.47 -16.93 -8.57
CA ASP A 290 -6.49 -15.48 -8.37
C ASP A 290 -7.78 -15.03 -7.68
N SER A 291 -8.93 -15.45 -8.22
CA SER A 291 -10.24 -15.17 -7.62
C SER A 291 -10.37 -15.79 -6.23
N ALA A 292 -9.78 -16.97 -6.00
CA ALA A 292 -9.79 -17.63 -4.71
C ALA A 292 -9.00 -16.87 -3.65
N VAL A 293 -7.80 -16.39 -3.99
CA VAL A 293 -6.96 -15.56 -3.10
C VAL A 293 -7.66 -14.24 -2.77
N VAL A 294 -8.23 -13.56 -3.78
CA VAL A 294 -8.94 -12.28 -3.54
C VAL A 294 -10.17 -12.49 -2.65
N ALA A 295 -10.95 -13.56 -2.87
CA ALA A 295 -12.11 -13.88 -2.03
C ALA A 295 -11.72 -14.13 -0.58
N ALA A 296 -10.66 -14.91 -0.34
CA ALA A 296 -10.17 -15.21 1.01
C ALA A 296 -9.66 -13.95 1.73
N LEU A 297 -8.85 -13.12 1.05
CA LEU A 297 -8.35 -11.85 1.60
C LEU A 297 -9.50 -10.86 1.92
N ALA A 298 -10.47 -10.73 1.00
CA ALA A 298 -11.61 -9.85 1.19
C ALA A 298 -12.49 -10.30 2.36
N ALA A 299 -12.75 -11.61 2.49
CA ALA A 299 -13.52 -12.16 3.59
C ALA A 299 -12.82 -11.96 4.95
N GLU A 300 -11.50 -12.09 5.00
CA GLU A 300 -10.70 -11.80 6.21
C GLU A 300 -10.73 -10.30 6.55
N ALA A 301 -10.62 -9.43 5.54
CA ALA A 301 -10.58 -7.98 5.74
C ALA A 301 -11.92 -7.39 6.18
N LEU A 302 -13.02 -7.80 5.54
CA LEU A 302 -14.34 -7.17 5.67
C LEU A 302 -15.34 -7.99 6.51
N GLY A 303 -15.08 -9.28 6.67
CA GLY A 303 -16.02 -10.27 7.19
C GLY A 303 -16.75 -10.99 6.04
N LYS A 304 -16.88 -12.31 6.19
CA LYS A 304 -17.40 -13.21 5.16
C LYS A 304 -18.80 -12.84 4.62
N ASP A 305 -19.67 -12.34 5.49
CA ASP A 305 -21.06 -11.96 5.14
C ASP A 305 -21.15 -10.67 4.32
N LYS A 306 -20.03 -9.96 4.17
CA LYS A 306 -19.94 -8.71 3.40
C LYS A 306 -19.31 -8.90 2.01
N VAL A 307 -18.91 -10.12 1.66
CA VAL A 307 -18.27 -10.45 0.38
C VAL A 307 -19.14 -11.45 -0.36
N MET A 308 -19.58 -11.11 -1.58
CA MET A 308 -20.44 -11.95 -2.42
C MET A 308 -19.67 -12.47 -3.62
N GLY A 309 -19.72 -13.76 -3.85
CA GLY A 309 -19.15 -14.42 -5.03
C GLY A 309 -20.18 -14.63 -6.14
N LEU A 310 -19.81 -14.33 -7.40
CA LEU A 310 -20.65 -14.66 -8.57
C LEU A 310 -19.93 -15.69 -9.43
N LEU A 311 -20.54 -16.88 -9.55
CA LEU A 311 -20.10 -17.93 -10.45
C LEU A 311 -20.80 -17.75 -11.80
N MET A 312 -20.06 -17.55 -12.86
CA MET A 312 -20.59 -17.24 -14.18
C MET A 312 -20.08 -18.24 -15.24
N PRO A 313 -20.49 -19.53 -15.14
CA PRO A 313 -20.00 -20.54 -16.06
C PRO A 313 -20.47 -20.30 -17.49
N SER A 314 -19.56 -20.57 -18.45
CA SER A 314 -19.85 -20.62 -19.89
C SER A 314 -19.94 -22.07 -20.36
N VAL A 315 -20.11 -22.26 -21.67
CA VAL A 315 -20.06 -23.60 -22.30
C VAL A 315 -18.65 -24.21 -22.27
N TYR A 316 -17.64 -23.43 -21.98
CA TYR A 316 -16.22 -23.85 -21.90
C TYR A 316 -15.72 -24.01 -20.46
N SER A 317 -16.53 -23.61 -19.47
CA SER A 317 -16.18 -23.80 -18.07
C SER A 317 -16.24 -25.26 -17.71
N THR A 318 -15.20 -25.75 -17.05
CA THR A 318 -15.11 -27.14 -16.62
C THR A 318 -15.93 -27.37 -15.34
N ASP A 319 -16.49 -28.58 -15.18
CA ASP A 319 -17.29 -28.91 -13.99
C ASP A 319 -16.49 -28.74 -12.69
N HIS A 320 -15.20 -29.09 -12.71
CA HIS A 320 -14.35 -28.93 -11.55
C HIS A 320 -14.05 -27.45 -11.20
N SER A 321 -14.05 -26.54 -12.17
CA SER A 321 -13.89 -25.11 -11.86
C SER A 321 -15.11 -24.55 -11.12
N VAL A 322 -16.30 -25.00 -11.48
CA VAL A 322 -17.54 -24.64 -10.76
C VAL A 322 -17.55 -25.27 -9.36
N THR A 323 -17.17 -26.54 -9.24
CA THR A 323 -17.10 -27.24 -7.95
C THR A 323 -16.07 -26.59 -7.03
N ASP A 324 -14.86 -26.27 -7.52
CA ASP A 324 -13.81 -25.60 -6.75
C ASP A 324 -14.26 -24.20 -6.25
N ALA A 325 -15.02 -23.46 -7.07
CA ALA A 325 -15.54 -22.15 -6.69
C ALA A 325 -16.62 -22.25 -5.59
N ILE A 326 -17.49 -23.26 -5.66
CA ILE A 326 -18.50 -23.53 -4.62
C ILE A 326 -17.82 -23.97 -3.33
N GLU A 327 -16.90 -24.93 -3.40
CA GLU A 327 -16.14 -25.41 -2.22
C GLU A 327 -15.39 -24.26 -1.53
N LEU A 328 -14.75 -23.37 -2.31
CA LEU A 328 -14.10 -22.18 -1.77
C LEU A 328 -15.09 -21.29 -0.98
N ALA A 329 -16.24 -20.97 -1.60
CA ALA A 329 -17.25 -20.12 -0.98
C ALA A 329 -17.80 -20.75 0.32
N GLU A 330 -18.02 -22.06 0.33
CA GLU A 330 -18.46 -22.82 1.51
C GLU A 330 -17.37 -22.89 2.59
N ASN A 331 -16.10 -23.11 2.23
CA ASN A 331 -14.97 -23.14 3.17
C ASN A 331 -14.78 -21.78 3.86
N ILE A 332 -14.97 -20.67 3.15
CA ILE A 332 -14.98 -19.32 3.69
C ILE A 332 -16.27 -19.06 4.49
N GLY A 333 -17.38 -19.63 4.05
CA GLY A 333 -18.74 -19.38 4.55
C GLY A 333 -19.30 -18.05 4.02
N MET A 334 -18.93 -17.65 2.80
CA MET A 334 -19.41 -16.43 2.14
C MET A 334 -20.60 -16.72 1.22
N PRO A 335 -21.54 -15.76 1.04
CA PRO A 335 -22.64 -15.91 0.10
C PRO A 335 -22.13 -15.96 -1.35
N TYR A 336 -22.79 -16.76 -2.17
CA TYR A 336 -22.52 -16.86 -3.61
C TYR A 336 -23.79 -17.12 -4.41
N GLU A 337 -23.74 -16.75 -5.69
CA GLU A 337 -24.81 -17.02 -6.66
C GLU A 337 -24.22 -17.53 -7.97
N THR A 338 -24.95 -18.41 -8.65
CA THR A 338 -24.56 -18.95 -9.96
C THR A 338 -25.41 -18.33 -11.07
N LEU A 339 -24.73 -17.64 -12.01
CA LEU A 339 -25.35 -16.96 -13.15
C LEU A 339 -24.73 -17.46 -14.46
N PRO A 340 -25.24 -18.56 -15.06
CA PRO A 340 -24.72 -19.09 -16.33
C PRO A 340 -24.84 -18.07 -17.46
N ILE A 341 -23.74 -17.86 -18.22
CA ILE A 341 -23.71 -16.83 -19.28
C ILE A 341 -24.11 -17.35 -20.67
N LYS A 342 -24.41 -18.64 -20.81
CA LYS A 342 -24.65 -19.29 -22.11
C LYS A 342 -25.70 -18.59 -22.98
N GLU A 343 -26.84 -18.29 -22.43
CA GLU A 343 -27.96 -17.68 -23.19
C GLU A 343 -27.61 -16.25 -23.61
N ILE A 344 -26.95 -15.49 -22.72
CA ILE A 344 -26.50 -14.11 -23.01
C ILE A 344 -25.45 -14.16 -24.13
N TYR A 345 -24.49 -15.06 -24.02
CA TYR A 345 -23.43 -15.26 -25.03
C TYR A 345 -24.01 -15.60 -26.40
N ASN A 346 -24.97 -16.55 -26.46
CA ASN A 346 -25.67 -16.91 -27.70
C ASN A 346 -26.43 -15.72 -28.30
N GLY A 347 -27.07 -14.89 -27.47
CA GLY A 347 -27.72 -13.66 -27.91
C GLY A 347 -26.77 -12.67 -28.56
N TYR A 348 -25.55 -12.47 -27.97
CA TYR A 348 -24.52 -11.65 -28.58
C TYR A 348 -24.03 -12.20 -29.92
N LEU A 349 -23.76 -13.50 -30.00
CA LEU A 349 -23.33 -14.15 -31.25
C LEU A 349 -24.39 -14.00 -32.36
N GLN A 350 -25.68 -14.18 -32.02
CA GLN A 350 -26.78 -14.00 -32.97
C GLN A 350 -26.86 -12.53 -33.45
N SER A 351 -26.73 -11.57 -32.56
CA SER A 351 -26.75 -10.15 -32.88
C SER A 351 -25.57 -9.70 -33.76
N LEU A 352 -24.39 -10.31 -33.55
CA LEU A 352 -23.18 -9.98 -34.30
C LEU A 352 -23.04 -10.76 -35.61
N LYS A 353 -23.83 -11.84 -35.82
CA LYS A 353 -23.76 -12.67 -37.02
C LYS A 353 -23.83 -11.88 -38.35
N PRO A 354 -24.71 -10.88 -38.52
CA PRO A 354 -24.74 -10.07 -39.76
C PRO A 354 -23.44 -9.28 -40.00
N LEU A 355 -22.72 -8.91 -38.94
CA LEU A 355 -21.46 -8.18 -39.00
C LEU A 355 -20.26 -9.10 -39.20
N PHE A 356 -20.20 -10.21 -38.46
CA PHE A 356 -19.09 -11.16 -38.50
C PHE A 356 -19.14 -12.09 -39.73
N LYS A 357 -20.34 -12.32 -40.27
CA LYS A 357 -20.56 -13.20 -41.42
C LYS A 357 -19.93 -14.60 -41.21
N ASP A 358 -19.10 -15.04 -42.17
CA ASP A 358 -18.40 -16.33 -42.16
C ASP A 358 -16.94 -16.23 -41.66
N LEU A 359 -16.60 -15.16 -40.93
CA LEU A 359 -15.27 -15.07 -40.33
C LEU A 359 -15.06 -16.17 -39.29
N PRO A 360 -13.86 -16.77 -39.21
CA PRO A 360 -13.59 -17.83 -38.24
C PRO A 360 -13.60 -17.26 -36.81
N PHE A 361 -13.94 -18.13 -35.85
CA PHE A 361 -13.86 -17.86 -34.41
C PHE A 361 -12.44 -17.37 -34.03
N ASN A 362 -12.37 -16.31 -33.22
CA ASN A 362 -11.11 -15.75 -32.77
C ASN A 362 -11.25 -15.09 -31.38
N VAL A 363 -10.31 -14.25 -31.02
CA VAL A 363 -10.28 -13.53 -29.74
C VAL A 363 -11.50 -12.62 -29.51
N ALA A 364 -12.28 -12.27 -30.54
CA ALA A 364 -13.48 -11.45 -30.37
C ALA A 364 -14.55 -12.20 -29.58
N GLU A 365 -14.81 -13.45 -29.95
CA GLU A 365 -15.79 -14.31 -29.29
C GLU A 365 -15.31 -14.74 -27.90
N GLU A 366 -14.01 -14.99 -27.71
CA GLU A 366 -13.43 -15.24 -26.39
C GLU A 366 -13.67 -14.03 -25.46
N ASN A 367 -13.35 -12.83 -25.92
CA ASN A 367 -13.50 -11.58 -25.15
C ASN A 367 -14.96 -11.21 -24.87
N LEU A 368 -15.92 -11.62 -25.68
CA LEU A 368 -17.36 -11.44 -25.38
C LEU A 368 -17.74 -12.11 -24.06
N GLN A 369 -17.25 -13.31 -23.78
CA GLN A 369 -17.54 -14.00 -22.54
C GLN A 369 -17.03 -13.23 -21.32
N ALA A 370 -15.78 -12.72 -21.38
CA ALA A 370 -15.20 -11.91 -20.32
C ALA A 370 -16.02 -10.61 -20.08
N ARG A 371 -16.46 -9.94 -21.17
CA ARG A 371 -17.28 -8.71 -21.08
C ARG A 371 -18.67 -8.97 -20.53
N ILE A 372 -19.31 -10.07 -20.89
CA ILE A 372 -20.60 -10.49 -20.31
C ILE A 372 -20.44 -10.66 -18.80
N ARG A 373 -19.41 -11.37 -18.35
CA ARG A 373 -19.11 -11.54 -16.92
C ARG A 373 -18.88 -10.18 -16.24
N GLY A 374 -18.06 -9.33 -16.83
CA GLY A 374 -17.83 -7.96 -16.32
C GLY A 374 -19.11 -7.15 -16.18
N THR A 375 -19.99 -7.20 -17.18
CA THR A 375 -21.29 -6.50 -17.13
C THR A 375 -22.19 -7.04 -16.01
N LEU A 376 -22.29 -8.35 -15.83
CA LEU A 376 -23.11 -8.97 -14.79
C LEU A 376 -22.61 -8.62 -13.37
N VAL A 377 -21.29 -8.70 -13.14
CA VAL A 377 -20.71 -8.35 -11.83
C VAL A 377 -20.91 -6.87 -11.53
N MET A 378 -20.73 -5.98 -12.52
CA MET A 378 -20.98 -4.54 -12.36
C MET A 378 -22.45 -4.23 -12.12
N ALA A 379 -23.38 -4.94 -12.76
CA ALA A 379 -24.82 -4.80 -12.49
C ALA A 379 -25.16 -5.21 -11.04
N ALA A 380 -24.57 -6.30 -10.53
CA ALA A 380 -24.71 -6.70 -9.13
C ALA A 380 -24.07 -5.66 -8.18
N SER A 381 -22.87 -5.18 -8.50
CA SER A 381 -22.19 -4.11 -7.76
C SER A 381 -23.11 -2.90 -7.57
N ASN A 382 -23.67 -2.38 -8.65
CA ASN A 382 -24.57 -1.23 -8.62
C ASN A 382 -25.89 -1.52 -7.88
N LYS A 383 -26.47 -2.69 -8.09
CA LYS A 383 -27.76 -3.06 -7.51
C LYS A 383 -27.70 -3.18 -5.99
N PHE A 384 -26.58 -3.73 -5.47
CA PHE A 384 -26.42 -4.00 -4.05
C PHE A 384 -25.53 -2.99 -3.31
N GLY A 385 -25.06 -1.94 -3.99
CA GLY A 385 -24.14 -0.95 -3.40
C GLY A 385 -22.83 -1.60 -2.95
N SER A 386 -22.37 -2.60 -3.69
CA SER A 386 -21.12 -3.33 -3.39
C SER A 386 -19.98 -2.82 -4.29
N ILE A 387 -18.74 -2.92 -3.82
CA ILE A 387 -17.57 -2.60 -4.62
C ILE A 387 -17.07 -3.87 -5.33
N LEU A 388 -16.86 -3.77 -6.64
CA LEU A 388 -16.28 -4.85 -7.43
C LEU A 388 -14.78 -4.94 -7.18
N LEU A 389 -14.31 -6.08 -6.67
CA LEU A 389 -12.90 -6.40 -6.55
C LEU A 389 -12.39 -7.05 -7.84
N ASN A 390 -11.34 -6.46 -8.39
CA ASN A 390 -10.62 -7.03 -9.53
C ASN A 390 -9.66 -8.11 -9.06
N THR A 391 -9.55 -9.19 -9.84
CA THR A 391 -8.77 -10.38 -9.51
C THR A 391 -7.56 -10.60 -10.41
N SER A 392 -7.22 -9.63 -11.30
CA SER A 392 -6.02 -9.70 -12.15
C SER A 392 -4.76 -9.54 -11.31
N ASN A 393 -3.73 -10.32 -11.61
CA ASN A 393 -2.42 -10.23 -10.98
C ASN A 393 -1.42 -9.41 -11.82
N LYS A 394 -0.23 -9.13 -11.24
CA LYS A 394 0.80 -8.31 -11.88
C LYS A 394 1.36 -8.94 -13.16
N SER A 395 1.52 -10.26 -13.21
CA SER A 395 2.05 -10.96 -14.38
C SER A 395 1.11 -10.84 -15.58
N GLU A 396 -0.19 -11.06 -15.36
CA GLU A 396 -1.24 -10.91 -16.37
C GLU A 396 -1.34 -9.45 -16.84
N ALA A 397 -1.39 -8.50 -15.91
CA ALA A 397 -1.42 -7.07 -16.22
C ALA A 397 -0.19 -6.62 -17.02
N ALA A 398 0.99 -7.16 -16.71
CA ALA A 398 2.23 -6.84 -17.40
C ALA A 398 2.17 -7.18 -18.89
N VAL A 399 1.78 -8.40 -19.22
CA VAL A 399 1.75 -8.90 -20.60
C VAL A 399 0.44 -8.61 -21.33
N GLY A 400 -0.54 -8.00 -20.63
CA GLY A 400 -1.86 -7.69 -21.17
C GLY A 400 -2.75 -8.91 -21.36
N TYR A 401 -2.55 -9.97 -20.57
CA TYR A 401 -3.37 -11.15 -20.54
C TYR A 401 -4.65 -10.88 -19.76
N GLY A 402 -5.54 -10.13 -20.38
CA GLY A 402 -6.81 -9.66 -19.82
C GLY A 402 -7.62 -8.89 -20.86
N THR A 403 -8.92 -8.86 -20.66
CA THR A 403 -9.91 -8.26 -21.56
C THR A 403 -10.39 -6.92 -21.01
N LEU A 404 -10.19 -5.84 -21.77
CA LEU A 404 -10.77 -4.54 -21.46
C LEU A 404 -12.30 -4.64 -21.36
N TYR A 405 -12.84 -4.02 -20.29
CA TYR A 405 -14.28 -4.03 -19.97
C TYR A 405 -14.82 -5.43 -19.65
N GLY A 406 -13.93 -6.39 -19.41
CA GLY A 406 -14.24 -7.76 -18.99
C GLY A 406 -13.62 -8.05 -17.62
N ASP A 407 -12.69 -8.98 -17.55
CA ASP A 407 -11.98 -9.36 -16.34
C ASP A 407 -11.05 -8.28 -15.78
N MET A 408 -10.71 -7.25 -16.58
CA MET A 408 -9.97 -6.09 -16.12
C MET A 408 -10.83 -5.04 -15.39
N CYS A 409 -12.17 -5.20 -15.34
CA CYS A 409 -13.04 -4.24 -14.65
C CYS A 409 -12.95 -4.38 -13.12
N GLY A 410 -13.32 -3.31 -12.41
CA GLY A 410 -13.34 -3.29 -10.95
C GLY A 410 -13.09 -1.90 -10.38
N SER A 411 -13.14 -1.81 -9.05
CA SER A 411 -12.88 -0.56 -8.31
C SER A 411 -11.59 -0.63 -7.49
N LEU A 412 -11.10 -1.84 -7.18
CA LEU A 412 -9.84 -2.08 -6.49
C LEU A 412 -9.21 -3.37 -7.03
N SER A 413 -7.98 -3.29 -7.49
CA SER A 413 -7.16 -4.45 -7.88
C SER A 413 -6.34 -4.93 -6.69
N VAL A 414 -6.85 -5.97 -6.02
CA VAL A 414 -6.31 -6.44 -4.74
C VAL A 414 -4.92 -7.05 -4.90
N ILE A 415 -4.75 -7.90 -5.91
CA ILE A 415 -3.50 -8.63 -6.19
C ILE A 415 -2.76 -8.10 -7.43
N GLY A 416 -3.12 -6.91 -7.91
CA GLY A 416 -2.57 -6.31 -9.13
C GLY A 416 -1.07 -5.99 -9.07
N ASP A 417 -0.47 -6.02 -7.89
CA ASP A 417 0.98 -5.87 -7.67
C ASP A 417 1.66 -7.16 -7.20
N LEU A 418 0.96 -8.29 -7.24
CA LEU A 418 1.50 -9.63 -6.98
C LEU A 418 1.81 -10.35 -8.28
N TYR A 419 3.02 -10.89 -8.41
CA TYR A 419 3.33 -11.85 -9.48
C TYR A 419 2.57 -13.18 -9.28
N LYS A 420 2.31 -13.90 -10.37
CA LYS A 420 1.59 -15.18 -10.32
C LYS A 420 2.24 -16.18 -9.37
N THR A 421 3.56 -16.25 -9.37
CA THR A 421 4.32 -17.11 -8.44
C THR A 421 4.13 -16.72 -6.97
N GLU A 422 3.91 -15.44 -6.68
CA GLU A 422 3.59 -14.96 -5.34
C GLU A 422 2.13 -15.24 -4.95
N VAL A 423 1.21 -15.19 -5.91
CA VAL A 423 -0.20 -15.60 -5.70
C VAL A 423 -0.28 -17.04 -5.23
N TYR A 424 0.50 -17.96 -5.85
CA TYR A 424 0.58 -19.35 -5.40
C TYR A 424 1.12 -19.48 -3.98
N LYS A 425 2.19 -18.74 -3.64
CA LYS A 425 2.74 -18.73 -2.27
C LYS A 425 1.73 -18.20 -1.26
N LEU A 426 0.96 -17.18 -1.64
CA LEU A 426 -0.06 -16.59 -0.79
C LEU A 426 -1.25 -17.54 -0.60
N ALA A 427 -1.67 -18.27 -1.64
CA ALA A 427 -2.70 -19.30 -1.53
C ALA A 427 -2.32 -20.40 -0.53
N VAL A 428 -1.08 -20.89 -0.60
CA VAL A 428 -0.55 -21.85 0.38
C VAL A 428 -0.50 -21.25 1.80
N TYR A 429 -0.11 -19.98 1.94
CA TYR A 429 -0.09 -19.30 3.23
C TYR A 429 -1.49 -19.10 3.82
N LEU A 430 -2.50 -18.81 3.01
CA LEU A 430 -3.90 -18.72 3.44
C LEU A 430 -4.43 -20.05 4.01
N ASN A 431 -3.93 -21.16 3.51
CA ASN A 431 -4.28 -22.51 3.98
C ASN A 431 -3.47 -22.98 5.20
N ARG A 432 -2.59 -22.13 5.83
CA ARG A 432 -1.66 -22.55 6.90
C ARG A 432 -2.33 -23.11 8.16
N GLU A 433 -3.54 -22.69 8.48
CA GLU A 433 -4.26 -23.12 9.68
C GLU A 433 -5.40 -24.07 9.37
N LYS A 434 -6.10 -23.83 8.27
CA LYS A 434 -7.19 -24.66 7.76
C LYS A 434 -7.25 -24.57 6.25
N THR A 435 -7.80 -25.56 5.58
CA THR A 435 -8.04 -25.49 4.15
C THR A 435 -9.17 -24.50 3.85
N ILE A 436 -8.82 -23.38 3.21
CA ILE A 436 -9.74 -22.36 2.72
C ILE A 436 -9.86 -22.51 1.20
N ILE A 437 -8.74 -22.47 0.51
CA ILE A 437 -8.65 -22.62 -0.94
C ILE A 437 -8.54 -24.11 -1.27
N PRO A 438 -9.41 -24.67 -2.10
CA PRO A 438 -9.36 -26.08 -2.48
C PRO A 438 -8.00 -26.47 -3.06
N GLU A 439 -7.52 -27.65 -2.74
CA GLU A 439 -6.21 -28.13 -3.19
C GLU A 439 -6.13 -28.22 -4.72
N ASN A 440 -7.24 -28.60 -5.36
CA ASN A 440 -7.34 -28.64 -6.82
C ASN A 440 -7.14 -27.26 -7.45
N THR A 441 -7.69 -26.20 -6.86
CA THR A 441 -7.47 -24.81 -7.30
C THR A 441 -5.98 -24.43 -7.28
N ILE A 442 -5.22 -24.92 -6.31
CA ILE A 442 -3.76 -24.63 -6.20
C ILE A 442 -2.96 -25.48 -7.20
N ARG A 443 -3.37 -26.72 -7.46
CA ARG A 443 -2.59 -27.67 -8.27
C ARG A 443 -2.86 -27.61 -9.77
N LYS A 444 -4.10 -27.22 -10.16
CA LYS A 444 -4.45 -27.19 -11.59
C LYS A 444 -3.68 -26.12 -12.36
N ALA A 445 -3.39 -26.41 -13.62
CA ALA A 445 -2.76 -25.43 -14.51
C ALA A 445 -3.68 -24.20 -14.71
N PRO A 446 -3.12 -22.99 -14.69
CA PRO A 446 -3.92 -21.78 -14.89
C PRO A 446 -4.48 -21.72 -16.32
N SER A 447 -5.76 -21.29 -16.41
CA SER A 447 -6.49 -21.18 -17.67
C SER A 447 -7.61 -20.14 -17.55
N ALA A 448 -7.83 -19.37 -18.62
CA ALA A 448 -8.96 -18.45 -18.73
C ALA A 448 -10.29 -19.14 -19.09
N GLU A 449 -10.28 -20.41 -19.52
CA GLU A 449 -11.46 -21.22 -19.92
C GLU A 449 -12.42 -20.50 -20.90
N LEU A 450 -11.86 -19.80 -21.90
CA LEU A 450 -12.62 -19.07 -22.93
C LEU A 450 -12.77 -19.88 -24.23
N ARG A 451 -12.03 -20.99 -24.37
CA ARG A 451 -12.04 -21.95 -25.46
C ARG A 451 -11.71 -23.36 -24.94
N PRO A 452 -11.97 -24.42 -25.72
CA PRO A 452 -11.65 -25.80 -25.32
C PRO A 452 -10.16 -25.99 -25.02
N ASP A 453 -9.84 -26.70 -23.93
CA ASP A 453 -8.50 -27.13 -23.52
C ASP A 453 -7.45 -25.99 -23.38
N GLN A 454 -7.91 -24.76 -23.21
CA GLN A 454 -7.06 -23.57 -23.09
C GLN A 454 -6.15 -23.67 -21.85
N LYS A 455 -4.87 -23.27 -22.03
CA LYS A 455 -3.90 -23.04 -20.94
C LYS A 455 -3.19 -21.72 -21.17
N ASP A 456 -2.82 -21.02 -20.10
CA ASP A 456 -2.07 -19.77 -20.20
C ASP A 456 -0.73 -19.98 -20.93
N GLN A 457 -0.11 -21.14 -20.74
CA GLN A 457 1.14 -21.53 -21.39
C GLN A 457 1.03 -21.77 -22.92
N ASP A 458 -0.17 -21.76 -23.50
CA ASP A 458 -0.34 -21.75 -24.96
C ASP A 458 0.19 -20.44 -25.59
N SER A 459 0.23 -19.36 -24.82
CA SER A 459 0.62 -18.02 -25.26
C SER A 459 1.69 -17.36 -24.42
N LEU A 460 1.95 -17.86 -23.21
CA LEU A 460 2.90 -17.30 -22.25
C LEU A 460 3.98 -18.34 -21.89
N PRO A 461 5.22 -17.90 -21.60
CA PRO A 461 6.22 -18.78 -21.01
C PRO A 461 5.80 -19.22 -19.60
N PRO A 462 6.43 -20.27 -19.02
CA PRO A 462 6.20 -20.64 -17.62
C PRO A 462 6.34 -19.45 -16.68
N TYR A 463 5.43 -19.35 -15.70
CA TYR A 463 5.35 -18.15 -14.83
C TYR A 463 6.61 -17.89 -13.98
N ASP A 464 7.38 -18.90 -13.64
CA ASP A 464 8.68 -18.76 -12.96
C ASP A 464 9.69 -17.97 -13.82
N ILE A 465 9.71 -18.22 -15.12
CA ILE A 465 10.53 -17.49 -16.08
C ILE A 465 9.95 -16.10 -16.35
N LEU A 466 8.64 -16.03 -16.62
CA LEU A 466 7.92 -14.78 -16.90
C LEU A 466 8.11 -13.77 -15.75
N ASP A 467 7.78 -14.16 -14.53
CA ASP A 467 7.81 -13.29 -13.36
C ASP A 467 9.23 -12.79 -13.05
N THR A 468 10.24 -13.67 -13.24
CA THR A 468 11.62 -13.26 -13.02
C THR A 468 12.06 -12.20 -14.03
N ILE A 469 11.75 -12.38 -15.32
CA ILE A 469 12.07 -11.39 -16.36
C ILE A 469 11.30 -10.09 -16.12
N LEU A 470 10.00 -10.18 -15.75
CA LEU A 470 9.20 -9.01 -15.43
C LEU A 470 9.76 -8.23 -14.25
N LYS A 471 10.19 -8.91 -13.18
CA LYS A 471 10.80 -8.27 -12.00
C LYS A 471 12.08 -7.52 -12.39
N LEU A 472 12.97 -8.16 -13.13
CA LEU A 472 14.20 -7.53 -13.62
C LEU A 472 13.91 -6.31 -14.49
N TYR A 473 12.93 -6.40 -15.40
CA TYR A 473 12.62 -5.34 -16.34
C TYR A 473 11.83 -4.18 -15.70
N VAL A 474 10.77 -4.51 -14.93
CA VAL A 474 9.82 -3.52 -14.39
C VAL A 474 10.32 -2.90 -13.08
N GLU A 475 10.81 -3.71 -12.15
CA GLU A 475 11.18 -3.23 -10.80
C GLU A 475 12.66 -2.84 -10.69
N GLU A 476 13.54 -3.60 -11.35
CA GLU A 476 14.99 -3.35 -11.30
C GLU A 476 15.49 -2.50 -12.48
N ASN A 477 14.61 -2.11 -13.42
CA ASN A 477 14.93 -1.31 -14.63
C ASN A 477 16.08 -1.90 -15.46
N ARG A 478 16.24 -3.23 -15.49
CA ARG A 478 17.26 -3.89 -16.29
C ARG A 478 16.91 -3.82 -17.78
N SER A 479 17.89 -3.51 -18.59
CA SER A 479 17.76 -3.55 -20.05
C SER A 479 17.62 -4.99 -20.57
N ALA A 480 17.03 -5.16 -21.76
CA ALA A 480 16.95 -6.46 -22.42
C ALA A 480 18.34 -7.15 -22.52
N ARG A 481 19.39 -6.37 -22.77
CA ARG A 481 20.77 -6.86 -22.87
C ARG A 481 21.26 -7.46 -21.55
N GLU A 482 21.00 -6.78 -20.43
CA GLU A 482 21.42 -7.25 -19.10
C GLU A 482 20.64 -8.51 -18.68
N ILE A 483 19.35 -8.59 -19.02
CA ILE A 483 18.52 -9.77 -18.73
C ILE A 483 19.01 -10.97 -19.55
N LYS A 484 19.26 -10.79 -20.85
CA LYS A 484 19.82 -11.84 -21.71
C LYS A 484 21.19 -12.32 -21.23
N ALA A 485 22.02 -11.40 -20.73
CA ALA A 485 23.34 -11.74 -20.17
C ALA A 485 23.28 -12.64 -18.91
N GLN A 486 22.12 -12.72 -18.24
CA GLN A 486 21.88 -13.64 -17.13
C GLN A 486 21.52 -15.07 -17.58
N GLY A 487 21.50 -15.35 -18.89
CA GLY A 487 21.26 -16.69 -19.43
C GLY A 487 19.82 -16.98 -19.86
N TYR A 488 18.94 -15.99 -19.81
CA TYR A 488 17.56 -16.16 -20.32
C TYR A 488 17.57 -16.21 -21.87
N ASN A 489 16.63 -17.00 -22.41
CA ASN A 489 16.47 -17.12 -23.87
C ASN A 489 16.19 -15.73 -24.49
N PRO A 490 17.02 -15.28 -25.48
CA PRO A 490 16.90 -13.95 -26.03
C PRO A 490 15.53 -13.64 -26.68
N GLU A 491 14.94 -14.62 -27.38
CA GLU A 491 13.63 -14.46 -28.02
C GLU A 491 12.50 -14.32 -27.00
N THR A 492 12.57 -15.10 -25.91
CA THR A 492 11.62 -15.01 -24.78
C THR A 492 11.70 -13.65 -24.11
N VAL A 493 12.90 -13.14 -23.85
CA VAL A 493 13.10 -11.80 -23.25
C VAL A 493 12.52 -10.70 -24.14
N ASP A 494 12.84 -10.73 -25.45
CA ASP A 494 12.35 -9.72 -26.39
C ASP A 494 10.81 -9.78 -26.50
N HIS A 495 10.24 -10.98 -26.55
CA HIS A 495 8.80 -11.18 -26.63
C HIS A 495 8.08 -10.61 -25.38
N ILE A 496 8.56 -10.93 -24.17
CA ILE A 496 7.98 -10.42 -22.94
C ILE A 496 8.04 -8.90 -22.87
N ILE A 497 9.20 -8.30 -23.18
CA ILE A 497 9.36 -6.83 -23.18
C ILE A 497 8.42 -6.18 -24.21
N GLN A 498 8.27 -6.79 -25.38
CA GLN A 498 7.34 -6.31 -26.40
C GLN A 498 5.88 -6.38 -25.92
N LEU A 499 5.48 -7.47 -25.24
CA LEU A 499 4.15 -7.58 -24.65
C LEU A 499 3.91 -6.49 -23.59
N VAL A 500 4.89 -6.27 -22.70
CA VAL A 500 4.80 -5.21 -21.68
C VAL A 500 4.60 -3.84 -22.33
N THR A 501 5.38 -3.51 -23.35
CA THR A 501 5.32 -2.21 -24.03
C THR A 501 3.99 -2.02 -24.77
N ARG A 502 3.54 -3.02 -25.53
CA ARG A 502 2.33 -2.94 -26.36
C ARG A 502 1.04 -2.85 -25.55
N ASN A 503 1.03 -3.34 -24.31
CA ASN A 503 -0.16 -3.40 -23.47
C ASN A 503 -0.26 -2.25 -22.46
N GLU A 504 0.52 -1.17 -22.59
CA GLU A 504 0.43 -0.01 -21.70
C GLU A 504 -0.99 0.60 -21.70
N TYR A 505 -1.61 0.71 -22.89
CA TYR A 505 -2.97 1.24 -23.04
C TYR A 505 -4.04 0.45 -22.23
N LYS A 506 -3.81 -0.85 -22.02
CA LYS A 506 -4.70 -1.66 -21.16
C LYS A 506 -4.49 -1.31 -19.70
N ARG A 507 -3.23 -1.20 -19.26
CA ARG A 507 -2.90 -0.86 -17.87
C ARG A 507 -3.38 0.52 -17.45
N ALA A 508 -3.43 1.47 -18.37
CA ALA A 508 -4.00 2.81 -18.12
C ALA A 508 -5.49 2.80 -17.76
N GLN A 509 -6.18 1.68 -17.98
CA GLN A 509 -7.60 1.50 -17.67
C GLN A 509 -7.83 0.53 -16.50
N CYS A 510 -6.78 0.10 -15.83
CA CYS A 510 -6.89 -0.75 -14.64
C CYS A 510 -7.41 0.04 -13.43
N PRO A 511 -8.17 -0.61 -12.53
CA PRO A 511 -8.52 -0.01 -11.24
C PRO A 511 -7.27 0.26 -10.39
N PRO A 512 -7.39 1.11 -9.33
CA PRO A 512 -6.33 1.32 -8.38
C PRO A 512 -5.76 0.00 -7.83
N ILE A 513 -4.44 -0.08 -7.76
CA ILE A 513 -3.72 -1.30 -7.36
C ILE A 513 -3.16 -1.11 -5.95
N LEU A 514 -3.35 -2.06 -5.04
CA LEU A 514 -2.67 -2.06 -3.73
C LEU A 514 -1.18 -2.32 -3.95
N LYS A 515 -0.37 -1.28 -3.74
CA LYS A 515 1.08 -1.32 -3.99
C LYS A 515 1.79 -2.03 -2.84
N ILE A 516 2.54 -3.09 -3.17
CA ILE A 516 3.34 -3.88 -2.23
C ILE A 516 4.78 -4.14 -2.70
N SER A 517 5.08 -3.83 -3.95
CA SER A 517 6.41 -3.97 -4.55
C SER A 517 7.10 -2.62 -4.72
N LYS A 518 8.37 -2.64 -5.11
CA LYS A 518 9.15 -1.42 -5.39
C LYS A 518 8.54 -0.59 -6.52
N LYS A 519 7.89 -1.22 -7.50
CA LYS A 519 7.28 -0.55 -8.64
C LYS A 519 6.01 -1.26 -9.09
N ALA A 520 4.87 -0.71 -8.70
CA ALA A 520 3.55 -1.16 -9.14
C ALA A 520 3.20 -0.55 -10.52
N PHE A 521 2.29 -1.20 -11.25
CA PHE A 521 1.64 -0.57 -12.40
C PHE A 521 0.67 0.52 -11.95
N GLY A 522 0.17 1.30 -12.89
CA GLY A 522 -0.64 2.48 -12.59
C GLY A 522 0.23 3.68 -12.22
N SER A 523 0.05 4.27 -11.04
CA SER A 523 0.77 5.47 -10.61
C SER A 523 2.28 5.27 -10.43
N GLY A 524 2.74 4.04 -10.13
CA GLY A 524 4.15 3.75 -9.87
C GLY A 524 5.02 3.62 -11.13
N ARG A 525 4.44 3.23 -12.27
CA ARG A 525 5.14 3.11 -13.55
C ARG A 525 4.56 4.08 -14.57
N ARG A 526 5.34 5.10 -14.91
CA ARG A 526 4.95 6.17 -15.85
C ARG A 526 5.62 5.94 -17.21
N MET A 527 4.90 5.33 -18.14
CA MET A 527 5.37 5.10 -19.51
C MET A 527 4.42 5.79 -20.51
N PRO A 528 4.94 6.42 -21.57
CA PRO A 528 4.09 6.93 -22.64
C PRO A 528 3.45 5.76 -23.40
N PHE A 529 2.30 6.03 -24.03
CA PHE A 529 1.58 5.04 -24.86
C PHE A 529 2.20 4.96 -26.26
#